data_463bacfcd2342ed52d02b031f6ab1895
#
_entry.id   463bacfcd2342ed52d02b031f6ab1895
#
_cell.length_a   1.000
_cell.length_b   1.000
_cell.length_c   1.000
_cell.angle_alpha   90.00
_cell.angle_beta   90.00
_cell.angle_gamma   90.00
#
_symmetry.space_group_name_H-M   'P 1'
#
loop_
_entity.id
_entity.type
_entity.pdbx_description
1 polymer ?
#
loop_
_entity_poly.entity_id
_entity_poly.type
_entity_poly.pdbx_seq_one_letter_code
_entity_poly.pdbx_strand_id
1 'polypeptide(L)'
;ADKNTSGVAEAFAKKVQDNWKKLFYALTIPGMIKNGTAAKLLTGYLVEALQENGVLTYDLAGIEAAMGMLAPRLSKMACKYPGTTMTLLANLLVIGLAHCGEPGLAWLRSLPDDYMAKKQTVSYAGLFDDVGADAWYASSVDYVKYGRLMYGTGNNLFQPDAQMTRAMFAQVLYALEGSPSVRGLSCPFTDAGGSWYTDAVIWAYHAGVVAGVSATQFAPNEALTREQMVTMLYGYAGRTEQLSGSDGALASYQDQASVSDWAREAMAWAVSTGVITGTSTTTLAPQKIGTRAEVATVLMQFCEQ
;
A
#
# COMPACT_ATOMS: atom_id res chain seq x y z
N ALA A 1 23.46 0.07 30.68
CA ALA A 1 22.19 -0.03 29.99
C ALA A 1 21.28 -0.93 30.81
N ASP A 2 20.15 -0.39 31.23
CA ASP A 2 19.17 -1.10 32.05
C ASP A 2 18.64 -2.33 31.29
N LYS A 3 18.64 -3.50 31.93
CA LYS A 3 18.10 -4.75 31.39
C LYS A 3 16.64 -4.60 30.88
N ASN A 4 15.93 -3.61 31.40
CA ASN A 4 14.53 -3.31 31.06
C ASN A 4 14.38 -2.69 29.67
N THR A 5 15.37 -1.94 29.19
CA THR A 5 15.31 -1.24 27.89
C THR A 5 15.43 -2.22 26.72
N SER A 6 16.26 -3.27 26.87
CA SER A 6 16.40 -4.32 25.85
C SER A 6 15.11 -5.10 25.67
N GLY A 7 14.43 -5.46 26.77
CA GLY A 7 13.15 -6.19 26.72
C GLY A 7 12.03 -5.38 26.06
N VAL A 8 11.95 -4.08 26.34
CA VAL A 8 10.97 -3.18 25.68
C VAL A 8 11.23 -3.12 24.16
N ALA A 9 12.48 -2.98 23.75
CA ALA A 9 12.85 -2.91 22.35
C ALA A 9 12.51 -4.20 21.58
N GLU A 10 12.79 -5.36 22.18
CA GLU A 10 12.47 -6.67 21.61
C GLU A 10 10.95 -6.89 21.52
N ALA A 11 10.20 -6.57 22.59
CA ALA A 11 8.75 -6.67 22.61
C ALA A 11 8.10 -5.75 21.56
N PHE A 12 8.59 -4.52 21.44
CA PHE A 12 8.11 -3.59 20.42
C PHE A 12 8.40 -4.08 19.00
N ALA A 13 9.64 -4.53 18.72
CA ALA A 13 10.01 -5.06 17.42
C ALA A 13 9.14 -6.26 17.05
N LYS A 14 8.86 -7.15 18.01
CA LYS A 14 7.96 -8.28 17.82
C LYS A 14 6.54 -7.84 17.47
N LYS A 15 5.97 -6.86 18.17
CA LYS A 15 4.63 -6.32 17.87
C LYS A 15 4.55 -5.71 16.46
N VAL A 16 5.59 -4.99 16.04
CA VAL A 16 5.71 -4.46 14.68
C VAL A 16 5.73 -5.61 13.66
N GLN A 17 6.51 -6.67 13.90
CA GLN A 17 6.58 -7.83 13.02
C GLN A 17 5.25 -8.60 12.94
N ASP A 18 4.63 -8.88 14.09
CA ASP A 18 3.37 -9.61 14.17
C ASP A 18 2.21 -8.85 13.52
N ASN A 19 2.28 -7.52 13.52
CA ASN A 19 1.25 -6.63 12.96
C ASN A 19 1.72 -5.88 11.70
N TRP A 20 2.79 -6.35 11.05
CA TRP A 20 3.40 -5.63 9.92
C TRP A 20 2.40 -5.29 8.81
N LYS A 21 1.53 -6.22 8.46
CA LYS A 21 0.51 -5.98 7.41
C LYS A 21 -0.35 -4.75 7.73
N LYS A 22 -0.85 -4.65 8.95
CA LYS A 22 -1.68 -3.54 9.41
C LYS A 22 -0.91 -2.22 9.44
N LEU A 23 0.33 -2.26 9.95
CA LEU A 23 1.19 -1.09 9.99
C LEU A 23 1.62 -0.64 8.60
N PHE A 24 1.93 -1.57 7.70
CA PHE A 24 2.29 -1.27 6.31
C PHE A 24 1.15 -0.51 5.60
N TYR A 25 -0.09 -0.95 5.75
CA TYR A 25 -1.23 -0.23 5.18
C TYR A 25 -1.39 1.17 5.76
N ALA A 26 -1.25 1.29 7.09
CA ALA A 26 -1.32 2.59 7.75
C ALA A 26 -0.19 3.54 7.33
N LEU A 27 0.95 3.01 6.89
CA LEU A 27 2.10 3.78 6.40
C LEU A 27 2.02 4.10 4.91
N THR A 28 1.30 3.31 4.11
CA THR A 28 1.29 3.45 2.65
C THR A 28 0.00 4.05 2.09
N ILE A 29 -1.07 4.10 2.87
CA ILE A 29 -2.32 4.74 2.46
C ILE A 29 -2.32 6.21 2.91
N PRO A 30 -2.36 7.18 1.98
CA PRO A 30 -2.24 8.61 2.30
C PRO A 30 -3.23 9.09 3.36
N GLY A 31 -4.50 8.68 3.28
CA GLY A 31 -5.51 9.04 4.27
C GLY A 31 -5.20 8.54 5.68
N MET A 32 -4.58 7.36 5.80
CA MET A 32 -4.18 6.80 7.11
C MET A 32 -2.98 7.53 7.73
N ILE A 33 -2.10 8.08 6.91
CA ILE A 33 -1.02 8.96 7.39
C ILE A 33 -1.60 10.28 7.86
N LYS A 34 -2.44 10.92 7.06
CA LYS A 34 -3.08 12.20 7.37
C LYS A 34 -3.90 12.17 8.67
N ASN A 35 -4.68 11.12 8.89
CA ASN A 35 -5.51 10.97 10.09
C ASN A 35 -4.74 10.41 11.32
N GLY A 36 -3.45 10.18 11.18
CA GLY A 36 -2.58 9.71 12.26
C GLY A 36 -2.72 8.23 12.62
N THR A 37 -3.36 7.41 11.79
CA THR A 37 -3.55 5.97 12.08
C THR A 37 -2.22 5.25 12.28
N ALA A 38 -1.22 5.51 11.45
CA ALA A 38 0.11 4.90 11.59
C ALA A 38 0.78 5.32 12.92
N ALA A 39 0.70 6.59 13.28
CA ALA A 39 1.24 7.10 14.54
C ALA A 39 0.55 6.43 15.76
N LYS A 40 -0.78 6.32 15.74
CA LYS A 40 -1.54 5.65 16.80
C LYS A 40 -1.18 4.17 16.96
N LEU A 41 -0.99 3.45 15.84
CA LEU A 41 -0.56 2.05 15.89
C LEU A 41 0.83 1.91 16.52
N LEU A 42 1.78 2.74 16.09
CA LEU A 42 3.14 2.71 16.65
C LEU A 42 3.14 3.08 18.14
N THR A 43 2.38 4.10 18.54
CA THR A 43 2.19 4.47 19.96
C THR A 43 1.63 3.28 20.75
N GLY A 44 0.56 2.64 20.27
CA GLY A 44 -0.04 1.48 20.90
C GLY A 44 0.95 0.33 21.10
N TYR A 45 1.70 -0.03 20.07
CA TYR A 45 2.70 -1.11 20.17
C TYR A 45 3.83 -0.79 21.16
N LEU A 46 4.26 0.47 21.22
CA LEU A 46 5.27 0.87 22.19
C LEU A 46 4.73 0.86 23.62
N VAL A 47 3.53 1.39 23.84
CA VAL A 47 2.88 1.39 25.17
C VAL A 47 2.67 -0.02 25.68
N GLU A 48 2.17 -0.92 24.85
CA GLU A 48 2.02 -2.33 25.22
C GLU A 48 3.37 -2.99 25.56
N ALA A 49 4.42 -2.71 24.77
CA ALA A 49 5.76 -3.23 25.04
C ALA A 49 6.34 -2.70 26.38
N LEU A 50 6.10 -1.43 26.70
CA LEU A 50 6.46 -0.84 27.98
C LEU A 50 5.76 -1.57 29.14
N GLN A 51 4.44 -1.73 29.05
CA GLN A 51 3.62 -2.40 30.08
C GLN A 51 4.03 -3.86 30.30
N GLU A 52 4.26 -4.62 29.24
CA GLU A 52 4.73 -6.01 29.29
C GLU A 52 6.08 -6.16 29.98
N ASN A 53 6.91 -5.12 29.95
CA ASN A 53 8.21 -5.08 30.61
C ASN A 53 8.19 -4.35 31.97
N GLY A 54 6.99 -4.14 32.53
CA GLY A 54 6.83 -3.56 33.87
C GLY A 54 7.08 -2.05 33.95
N VAL A 55 7.16 -1.35 32.82
CA VAL A 55 7.27 0.12 32.78
C VAL A 55 5.87 0.70 32.83
N LEU A 56 5.42 1.10 34.01
CA LEU A 56 4.06 1.58 34.25
C LEU A 56 3.93 3.12 34.22
N THR A 57 5.06 3.83 34.22
CA THR A 57 5.09 5.31 34.14
C THR A 57 5.89 5.72 32.92
N TYR A 58 5.24 6.47 32.01
CA TYR A 58 5.86 6.98 30.79
C TYR A 58 5.19 8.26 30.33
N ASP A 59 5.89 9.09 29.58
CA ASP A 59 5.34 10.30 28.97
C ASP A 59 4.57 9.93 27.69
N LEU A 60 3.27 9.68 27.84
CA LEU A 60 2.41 9.33 26.70
C LEU A 60 2.36 10.44 25.65
N ALA A 61 2.29 11.70 26.08
CA ALA A 61 2.21 12.84 25.14
C ALA A 61 3.52 12.98 24.34
N GLY A 62 4.66 12.76 24.97
CA GLY A 62 5.95 12.72 24.28
C GLY A 62 6.06 11.56 23.31
N ILE A 63 5.55 10.36 23.66
CA ILE A 63 5.49 9.21 22.75
C ILE A 63 4.59 9.51 21.55
N GLU A 64 3.40 10.04 21.76
CA GLU A 64 2.46 10.39 20.67
C GLU A 64 3.06 11.43 19.72
N ALA A 65 3.71 12.46 20.26
CA ALA A 65 4.38 13.48 19.47
C ALA A 65 5.54 12.88 18.64
N ALA A 66 6.35 12.01 19.25
CA ALA A 66 7.45 11.31 18.55
C ALA A 66 6.94 10.41 17.42
N MET A 67 5.88 9.62 17.66
CA MET A 67 5.27 8.75 16.64
C MET A 67 4.60 9.55 15.54
N GLY A 68 4.01 10.71 15.86
CA GLY A 68 3.45 11.64 14.90
C GLY A 68 4.49 12.22 13.92
N MET A 69 5.71 12.46 14.40
CA MET A 69 6.83 12.89 13.54
C MET A 69 7.47 11.72 12.77
N LEU A 70 7.47 10.53 13.35
CA LEU A 70 8.10 9.34 12.78
C LEU A 70 7.25 8.74 11.64
N ALA A 71 5.94 8.66 11.81
CA ALA A 71 5.04 7.99 10.88
C ALA A 71 5.13 8.51 9.44
N PRO A 72 5.15 9.82 9.14
CA PRO A 72 5.32 10.33 7.78
C PRO A 72 6.68 9.96 7.15
N ARG A 73 7.74 9.91 7.95
CA ARG A 73 9.07 9.50 7.47
C ARG A 73 9.12 8.01 7.14
N LEU A 74 8.52 7.19 8.01
CA LEU A 74 8.36 5.76 7.77
C LEU A 74 7.46 5.47 6.57
N SER A 75 6.44 6.31 6.34
CA SER A 75 5.60 6.24 5.14
C SER A 75 6.43 6.36 3.87
N LYS A 76 7.22 7.42 3.75
CA LYS A 76 8.11 7.61 2.60
C LYS A 76 9.06 6.42 2.39
N MET A 77 9.58 5.85 3.49
CA MET A 77 10.47 4.68 3.43
C MET A 77 9.70 3.40 3.06
N ALA A 78 8.53 3.17 3.64
CA ALA A 78 7.69 2.00 3.35
C ALA A 78 7.25 1.97 1.89
N CYS A 79 6.89 3.13 1.34
CA CYS A 79 6.53 3.26 -0.06
C CYS A 79 7.72 3.02 -1.00
N LYS A 80 8.89 3.49 -0.64
CA LYS A 80 10.08 3.40 -1.49
C LYS A 80 10.85 2.08 -1.34
N TYR A 81 10.84 1.48 -0.15
CA TYR A 81 11.64 0.30 0.21
C TYR A 81 10.87 -0.66 1.14
N PRO A 82 9.77 -1.27 0.68
CA PRO A 82 8.84 -1.99 1.57
C PRO A 82 9.47 -3.20 2.29
N GLY A 83 10.35 -3.94 1.63
CA GLY A 83 11.00 -5.10 2.22
C GLY A 83 12.07 -4.76 3.27
N THR A 84 12.79 -3.69 3.00
CA THR A 84 13.87 -3.21 3.87
C THR A 84 13.34 -2.44 5.07
N THR A 85 12.21 -1.76 4.90
CA THR A 85 11.60 -0.92 5.94
C THR A 85 11.31 -1.71 7.20
N MET A 86 10.88 -2.97 7.10
CA MET A 86 10.56 -3.80 8.25
C MET A 86 11.77 -4.10 9.14
N THR A 87 12.86 -4.55 8.54
CA THR A 87 14.11 -4.85 9.27
C THR A 87 14.73 -3.58 9.87
N LEU A 88 14.65 -2.49 9.12
CA LEU A 88 15.18 -1.20 9.56
C LEU A 88 14.33 -0.53 10.63
N LEU A 89 13.02 -0.58 10.51
CA LEU A 89 12.11 -0.11 11.53
C LEU A 89 12.42 -0.82 12.84
N ALA A 90 12.56 -2.14 12.83
CA ALA A 90 12.93 -2.91 13.98
C ALA A 90 14.29 -2.45 14.55
N ASN A 91 15.32 -2.31 13.71
CA ASN A 91 16.66 -1.91 14.14
C ASN A 91 16.73 -0.45 14.62
N LEU A 92 16.11 0.50 13.92
CA LEU A 92 16.08 1.91 14.31
C LEU A 92 15.33 2.11 15.63
N LEU A 93 14.25 1.36 15.83
CA LEU A 93 13.47 1.42 17.05
C LEU A 93 14.22 0.78 18.22
N VAL A 94 14.90 -0.34 17.98
CA VAL A 94 15.80 -0.94 18.97
C VAL A 94 16.92 0.04 19.35
N ILE A 95 17.58 0.67 18.39
CA ILE A 95 18.64 1.64 18.62
C ILE A 95 18.08 2.90 19.31
N GLY A 96 16.95 3.43 18.83
CA GLY A 96 16.31 4.62 19.39
C GLY A 96 15.83 4.40 20.83
N LEU A 97 15.26 3.23 21.13
CA LEU A 97 14.81 2.87 22.47
C LEU A 97 15.99 2.49 23.40
N ALA A 98 17.07 1.91 22.89
CA ALA A 98 18.27 1.63 23.64
C ALA A 98 18.99 2.92 24.13
N HIS A 99 18.71 4.05 23.47
CA HIS A 99 19.19 5.37 23.83
C HIS A 99 18.06 6.22 24.45
N CYS A 100 17.14 5.60 25.19
CA CYS A 100 15.95 6.25 25.77
C CYS A 100 16.20 7.66 26.28
N GLY A 101 15.50 8.65 25.70
CA GLY A 101 15.54 10.05 26.07
C GLY A 101 15.67 10.99 24.87
N GLU A 102 15.73 12.29 25.13
CA GLU A 102 15.88 13.34 24.11
C GLU A 102 17.03 13.10 23.11
N PRO A 103 18.21 12.56 23.48
CA PRO A 103 19.27 12.27 22.52
C PRO A 103 18.87 11.28 21.42
N GLY A 104 18.11 10.23 21.73
CA GLY A 104 17.64 9.25 20.73
C GLY A 104 16.58 9.83 19.79
N LEU A 105 15.66 10.64 20.32
CA LEU A 105 14.68 11.37 19.52
C LEU A 105 15.34 12.45 18.67
N ALA A 106 16.33 13.17 19.18
CA ALA A 106 17.10 14.14 18.41
C ALA A 106 17.85 13.48 17.26
N TRP A 107 18.42 12.29 17.49
CA TRP A 107 19.08 11.51 16.44
C TRP A 107 18.08 11.06 15.35
N LEU A 108 16.90 10.53 15.72
CA LEU A 108 15.85 10.17 14.75
C LEU A 108 15.39 11.37 13.93
N ARG A 109 15.26 12.56 14.57
CA ARG A 109 14.94 13.82 13.87
C ARG A 109 16.05 14.27 12.93
N SER A 110 17.30 13.96 13.21
CA SER A 110 18.46 14.33 12.41
C SER A 110 18.71 13.42 11.20
N LEU A 111 18.04 12.26 11.13
CA LEU A 111 18.20 11.37 9.98
C LEU A 111 17.68 12.07 8.70
N PRO A 112 18.51 12.19 7.64
CA PRO A 112 18.05 12.73 6.37
C PRO A 112 16.96 11.85 5.80
N ASP A 113 15.99 12.45 5.12
CA ASP A 113 14.89 11.73 4.47
C ASP A 113 15.38 10.68 3.47
N ASP A 114 16.60 10.82 2.98
CA ASP A 114 17.28 9.92 2.05
C ASP A 114 18.35 9.03 2.68
N TYR A 115 18.49 9.03 4.03
CA TYR A 115 19.53 8.27 4.73
C TYR A 115 19.55 6.80 4.33
N MET A 116 18.38 6.25 4.10
CA MET A 116 18.21 4.86 3.74
C MET A 116 18.45 4.60 2.25
N ALA A 117 18.14 5.57 1.40
CA ALA A 117 18.42 5.48 -0.04
C ALA A 117 19.92 5.35 -0.33
N LYS A 118 20.76 5.96 0.52
CA LYS A 118 22.23 5.95 0.37
C LYS A 118 22.89 4.68 0.86
N LYS A 119 22.25 3.91 1.77
CA LYS A 119 22.86 2.71 2.39
C LYS A 119 22.48 1.39 1.74
N GLN A 120 21.49 1.36 0.85
CA GLN A 120 21.02 0.11 0.26
C GLN A 120 21.00 0.14 -1.27
N THR A 121 22.09 -0.32 -1.84
CA THR A 121 22.10 -1.08 -3.07
C THR A 121 21.75 -2.56 -2.73
N VAL A 122 20.61 -2.82 -2.16
CA VAL A 122 20.10 -4.20 -2.13
C VAL A 122 19.39 -4.42 -3.45
N SER A 123 20.08 -5.07 -4.36
CA SER A 123 19.48 -5.64 -5.54
C SER A 123 18.48 -6.71 -5.08
N TYR A 124 17.19 -6.45 -5.20
CA TYR A 124 16.13 -7.43 -5.01
C TYR A 124 15.99 -8.37 -6.22
N ALA A 125 17.00 -8.41 -7.08
CA ALA A 125 17.09 -9.32 -8.20
C ALA A 125 16.93 -10.77 -7.71
N GLY A 126 15.88 -11.44 -8.16
CA GLY A 126 15.71 -12.86 -7.94
C GLY A 126 14.61 -13.26 -6.97
N LEU A 127 13.66 -12.39 -6.62
CA LEU A 127 12.47 -12.80 -5.84
C LEU A 127 11.59 -13.79 -6.61
N PHE A 128 11.58 -13.68 -7.94
CA PHE A 128 10.88 -14.56 -8.84
C PHE A 128 11.77 -14.86 -10.03
N ASP A 129 11.73 -16.10 -10.51
CA ASP A 129 12.61 -16.59 -11.56
C ASP A 129 12.33 -15.93 -12.93
N ASP A 130 11.14 -15.38 -13.11
CA ASP A 130 10.66 -14.69 -14.32
C ASP A 130 10.71 -13.17 -14.24
N VAL A 131 11.33 -12.61 -13.19
CA VAL A 131 11.51 -11.16 -13.02
C VAL A 131 13.00 -10.83 -13.10
N GLY A 132 13.42 -10.29 -14.24
CA GLY A 132 14.80 -9.84 -14.42
C GLY A 132 15.10 -8.61 -13.56
N ALA A 133 16.33 -8.53 -13.04
CA ALA A 133 16.77 -7.42 -12.19
C ALA A 133 16.63 -6.04 -12.87
N ASP A 134 16.84 -5.99 -14.18
CA ASP A 134 16.80 -4.76 -14.99
C ASP A 134 15.41 -4.53 -15.62
N ALA A 135 14.41 -5.35 -15.30
CA ALA A 135 13.06 -5.16 -15.78
C ALA A 135 12.48 -3.86 -15.21
N TRP A 136 11.81 -3.06 -16.04
CA TRP A 136 11.23 -1.77 -15.65
C TRP A 136 10.24 -1.87 -14.47
N TYR A 137 9.68 -3.05 -14.27
CA TYR A 137 8.73 -3.37 -13.20
C TYR A 137 9.37 -4.08 -11.99
N ALA A 138 10.67 -4.36 -12.00
CA ALA A 138 11.31 -5.18 -10.95
C ALA A 138 11.07 -4.61 -9.54
N SER A 139 11.33 -3.30 -9.35
CA SER A 139 11.10 -2.63 -8.07
C SER A 139 9.62 -2.62 -7.64
N SER A 140 8.71 -2.53 -8.61
CA SER A 140 7.26 -2.56 -8.34
C SER A 140 6.80 -3.96 -7.94
N VAL A 141 7.35 -5.00 -8.54
CA VAL A 141 7.08 -6.40 -8.15
C VAL A 141 7.60 -6.67 -6.73
N ASP A 142 8.78 -6.20 -6.41
CA ASP A 142 9.34 -6.28 -5.06
C ASP A 142 8.44 -5.56 -4.06
N TYR A 143 8.00 -4.34 -4.40
CA TYR A 143 7.09 -3.54 -3.58
C TYR A 143 5.82 -4.31 -3.24
N VAL A 144 5.10 -4.81 -4.23
CA VAL A 144 3.82 -5.51 -4.00
C VAL A 144 4.02 -6.88 -3.34
N LYS A 145 5.14 -7.54 -3.55
CA LYS A 145 5.49 -8.80 -2.89
C LYS A 145 5.73 -8.60 -1.40
N TYR A 146 6.60 -7.67 -1.04
CA TYR A 146 6.92 -7.38 0.37
C TYR A 146 5.75 -6.73 1.10
N GLY A 147 4.99 -5.87 0.43
CA GLY A 147 3.73 -5.32 0.94
C GLY A 147 2.61 -6.34 1.08
N ARG A 148 2.81 -7.58 0.61
CA ARG A 148 1.79 -8.64 0.60
C ARG A 148 0.52 -8.26 -0.17
N LEU A 149 0.65 -7.35 -1.14
CA LEU A 149 -0.43 -6.91 -2.01
C LEU A 149 -0.65 -7.89 -3.15
N MET A 150 0.45 -8.42 -3.70
CA MET A 150 0.41 -9.43 -4.74
C MET A 150 1.38 -10.57 -4.41
N TYR A 151 1.01 -11.76 -4.81
CA TYR A 151 1.80 -12.99 -4.61
C TYR A 151 2.21 -13.57 -5.95
N GLY A 152 3.20 -14.47 -5.93
CA GLY A 152 3.52 -15.30 -7.08
C GLY A 152 2.37 -16.25 -7.44
N THR A 153 2.43 -16.79 -8.65
CA THR A 153 1.42 -17.71 -9.21
C THR A 153 1.75 -19.18 -8.97
N GLY A 154 2.82 -19.45 -8.25
CA GLY A 154 3.39 -20.77 -8.01
C GLY A 154 4.74 -20.94 -8.71
N ASN A 155 5.48 -22.00 -8.39
CA ASN A 155 6.79 -22.35 -8.97
C ASN A 155 7.80 -21.18 -9.00
N ASN A 156 7.75 -20.33 -7.98
CA ASN A 156 8.57 -19.12 -7.87
C ASN A 156 8.39 -18.10 -9.02
N LEU A 157 7.21 -18.08 -9.67
CA LEU A 157 6.91 -17.18 -10.78
C LEU A 157 5.97 -16.05 -10.34
N PHE A 158 6.20 -14.85 -10.88
CA PHE A 158 5.29 -13.71 -10.75
C PHE A 158 4.32 -13.61 -11.92
N GLN A 159 4.74 -14.05 -13.10
CA GLN A 159 4.03 -13.92 -14.38
C GLN A 159 3.71 -12.45 -14.71
N PRO A 160 4.73 -11.61 -14.93
CA PRO A 160 4.57 -10.17 -15.10
C PRO A 160 3.64 -9.78 -16.27
N ASP A 161 3.65 -10.55 -17.35
CA ASP A 161 2.86 -10.30 -18.56
C ASP A 161 1.46 -10.92 -18.51
N ALA A 162 1.13 -11.70 -17.47
CA ALA A 162 -0.20 -12.27 -17.34
C ALA A 162 -1.22 -11.17 -17.07
N GLN A 163 -2.40 -11.32 -17.67
CA GLN A 163 -3.51 -10.38 -17.51
C GLN A 163 -4.08 -10.43 -16.09
N MET A 164 -4.46 -9.27 -15.57
CA MET A 164 -5.23 -9.18 -14.33
C MET A 164 -6.73 -9.28 -14.62
N THR A 165 -7.43 -10.01 -13.76
CA THR A 165 -8.89 -10.01 -13.78
C THR A 165 -9.47 -9.00 -12.79
N ARG A 166 -10.76 -8.68 -12.97
CA ARG A 166 -11.48 -7.78 -12.06
C ARG A 166 -11.49 -8.30 -10.61
N ALA A 167 -11.68 -9.61 -10.42
CA ALA A 167 -11.63 -10.22 -9.09
C ALA A 167 -10.23 -10.18 -8.46
N MET A 168 -9.18 -10.39 -9.25
CA MET A 168 -7.80 -10.27 -8.75
C MET A 168 -7.52 -8.86 -8.22
N PHE A 169 -7.96 -7.84 -8.93
CA PHE A 169 -7.74 -6.46 -8.50
C PHE A 169 -8.61 -6.09 -7.28
N ALA A 170 -9.87 -6.53 -7.22
CA ALA A 170 -10.68 -6.38 -6.03
C ALA A 170 -10.02 -7.03 -4.80
N GLN A 171 -9.43 -8.22 -4.97
CA GLN A 171 -8.68 -8.90 -3.92
C GLN A 171 -7.43 -8.11 -3.47
N VAL A 172 -6.74 -7.46 -4.40
CA VAL A 172 -5.59 -6.60 -4.07
C VAL A 172 -6.05 -5.40 -3.22
N LEU A 173 -7.12 -4.72 -3.62
CA LEU A 173 -7.65 -3.57 -2.85
C LEU A 173 -8.20 -4.01 -1.49
N TYR A 174 -8.85 -5.17 -1.42
CA TYR A 174 -9.28 -5.78 -0.16
C TYR A 174 -8.10 -6.10 0.76
N ALA A 175 -7.01 -6.64 0.19
CA ALA A 175 -5.77 -6.87 0.92
C ALA A 175 -5.13 -5.55 1.38
N LEU A 176 -5.15 -4.52 0.55
CA LEU A 176 -4.66 -3.18 0.88
C LEU A 176 -5.42 -2.57 2.07
N GLU A 177 -6.73 -2.82 2.19
CA GLU A 177 -7.55 -2.41 3.34
C GLU A 177 -7.33 -3.26 4.61
N GLY A 178 -6.53 -4.31 4.53
CA GLY A 178 -6.28 -5.21 5.66
C GLY A 178 -7.27 -6.36 5.77
N SER A 179 -8.05 -6.61 4.72
CA SER A 179 -9.04 -7.71 4.63
C SER A 179 -10.07 -7.67 5.78
N PRO A 180 -10.85 -6.58 5.91
CA PRO A 180 -11.85 -6.44 6.97
C PRO A 180 -12.92 -7.53 6.88
N SER A 181 -13.55 -7.87 8.01
CA SER A 181 -14.61 -8.89 8.04
C SER A 181 -15.83 -8.43 7.23
N VAL A 182 -16.34 -9.30 6.39
CA VAL A 182 -17.59 -9.11 5.65
C VAL A 182 -18.74 -9.91 6.21
N ARG A 183 -18.60 -10.42 7.45
CA ARG A 183 -19.62 -11.25 8.09
C ARG A 183 -20.96 -10.51 8.19
N GLY A 184 -22.01 -11.12 7.66
CA GLY A 184 -23.35 -10.54 7.63
C GLY A 184 -23.61 -9.56 6.49
N LEU A 185 -22.61 -9.33 5.62
CA LEU A 185 -22.78 -8.56 4.40
C LEU A 185 -23.04 -9.47 3.20
N SER A 186 -23.73 -8.93 2.20
CA SER A 186 -23.96 -9.59 0.92
C SER A 186 -23.91 -8.55 -0.20
N CYS A 187 -23.65 -8.97 -1.41
CA CYS A 187 -23.73 -8.10 -2.60
C CYS A 187 -24.77 -8.63 -3.59
N PRO A 188 -25.24 -7.81 -4.54
CA PRO A 188 -26.26 -8.23 -5.50
C PRO A 188 -25.73 -9.13 -6.62
N PHE A 189 -24.41 -9.36 -6.68
CA PHE A 189 -23.78 -10.06 -7.79
C PHE A 189 -23.92 -11.57 -7.68
N THR A 190 -24.63 -12.17 -8.62
CA THR A 190 -24.91 -13.62 -8.64
C THR A 190 -23.71 -14.45 -9.05
N ASP A 191 -22.71 -13.83 -9.70
CA ASP A 191 -21.47 -14.44 -10.19
C ASP A 191 -20.27 -14.28 -9.26
N ALA A 192 -20.46 -13.69 -8.08
CA ALA A 192 -19.38 -13.42 -7.12
C ALA A 192 -19.35 -14.40 -5.92
N GLY A 193 -20.23 -15.40 -5.86
CA GLY A 193 -20.34 -16.32 -4.74
C GLY A 193 -19.43 -17.55 -4.84
N GLY A 194 -19.11 -18.13 -3.67
CA GLY A 194 -18.46 -19.46 -3.58
C GLY A 194 -17.02 -19.55 -4.08
N SER A 195 -16.28 -18.45 -4.11
CA SER A 195 -14.92 -18.39 -4.63
C SER A 195 -13.96 -17.65 -3.69
N TRP A 196 -12.66 -17.73 -3.96
CA TRP A 196 -11.60 -17.09 -3.19
C TRP A 196 -11.70 -15.56 -3.14
N TYR A 197 -12.39 -14.94 -4.11
CA TYR A 197 -12.58 -13.50 -4.21
C TYR A 197 -13.92 -13.01 -3.61
N THR A 198 -14.78 -13.90 -3.14
CA THR A 198 -16.13 -13.55 -2.67
C THR A 198 -16.11 -12.44 -1.63
N ASP A 199 -15.30 -12.58 -0.59
CA ASP A 199 -15.19 -11.58 0.47
C ASP A 199 -14.68 -10.23 -0.04
N ALA A 200 -13.73 -10.26 -0.95
CA ALA A 200 -13.19 -9.05 -1.57
C ALA A 200 -14.25 -8.30 -2.39
N VAL A 201 -15.07 -9.02 -3.15
CA VAL A 201 -16.13 -8.41 -3.98
C VAL A 201 -17.25 -7.86 -3.09
N ILE A 202 -17.67 -8.59 -2.05
CA ILE A 202 -18.65 -8.12 -1.07
C ILE A 202 -18.15 -6.82 -0.40
N TRP A 203 -16.92 -6.85 0.11
CA TRP A 203 -16.33 -5.66 0.71
C TRP A 203 -16.26 -4.49 -0.26
N ALA A 204 -15.73 -4.71 -1.47
CA ALA A 204 -15.54 -3.65 -2.44
C ALA A 204 -16.87 -3.00 -2.89
N TYR A 205 -17.94 -3.79 -2.97
CA TYR A 205 -19.29 -3.29 -3.22
C TYR A 205 -19.79 -2.39 -2.08
N HIS A 206 -19.73 -2.86 -0.83
CA HIS A 206 -20.17 -2.08 0.32
C HIS A 206 -19.31 -0.85 0.60
N ALA A 207 -18.04 -0.92 0.24
CA ALA A 207 -17.11 0.20 0.37
C ALA A 207 -17.25 1.24 -0.75
N GLY A 208 -18.10 1.01 -1.76
CA GLY A 208 -18.25 1.89 -2.92
C GLY A 208 -17.04 1.88 -3.87
N VAL A 209 -16.16 0.88 -3.73
CA VAL A 209 -14.94 0.73 -4.55
C VAL A 209 -15.27 0.18 -5.93
N VAL A 210 -16.27 -0.68 -6.01
CA VAL A 210 -16.70 -1.29 -7.27
C VAL A 210 -18.19 -1.18 -7.48
N ALA A 211 -18.57 -1.00 -8.77
CA ALA A 211 -19.87 -1.31 -9.28
C ALA A 211 -19.80 -2.61 -10.10
N GLY A 212 -20.94 -3.27 -10.32
CA GLY A 212 -21.02 -4.37 -11.27
C GLY A 212 -20.92 -3.89 -12.73
N VAL A 213 -20.72 -4.84 -13.62
CA VAL A 213 -20.92 -4.59 -15.06
C VAL A 213 -22.40 -4.49 -15.39
N SER A 214 -23.27 -5.01 -14.49
CA SER A 214 -24.71 -4.81 -14.46
C SER A 214 -25.19 -4.80 -13.01
N ALA A 215 -26.50 -4.63 -12.81
CA ALA A 215 -27.09 -4.64 -11.46
C ALA A 215 -26.85 -5.95 -10.67
N THR A 216 -26.62 -7.07 -11.36
CA THR A 216 -26.51 -8.40 -10.75
C THR A 216 -25.23 -9.17 -11.13
N GLN A 217 -24.33 -8.55 -11.89
CA GLN A 217 -23.09 -9.20 -12.34
C GLN A 217 -21.88 -8.33 -12.06
N PHE A 218 -20.84 -8.94 -11.47
CA PHE A 218 -19.53 -8.35 -11.24
C PHE A 218 -18.54 -8.63 -12.36
N ALA A 219 -18.70 -9.73 -13.08
CA ALA A 219 -17.79 -10.27 -14.09
C ALA A 219 -16.37 -10.55 -13.54
N PRO A 220 -16.23 -11.42 -12.52
CA PRO A 220 -14.97 -11.59 -11.77
C PRO A 220 -13.79 -12.05 -12.62
N ASN A 221 -14.06 -12.85 -13.66
CA ASN A 221 -13.03 -13.46 -14.52
C ASN A 221 -12.72 -12.63 -15.77
N GLU A 222 -13.43 -11.54 -16.01
CA GLU A 222 -13.10 -10.66 -17.13
C GLU A 222 -11.77 -9.96 -16.90
N ALA A 223 -11.02 -9.81 -17.99
CA ALA A 223 -9.75 -9.10 -18.00
C ALA A 223 -9.99 -7.61 -17.69
N LEU A 224 -9.16 -7.06 -16.81
CA LEU A 224 -9.28 -5.71 -16.29
C LEU A 224 -8.64 -4.70 -17.25
N THR A 225 -9.39 -3.75 -17.76
CA THR A 225 -8.81 -2.65 -18.55
C THR A 225 -8.14 -1.61 -17.65
N ARG A 226 -7.26 -0.79 -18.23
CA ARG A 226 -6.56 0.27 -17.50
C ARG A 226 -7.53 1.29 -16.91
N GLU A 227 -8.58 1.69 -17.64
CA GLU A 227 -9.59 2.61 -17.10
C GLU A 227 -10.45 1.97 -15.99
N GLN A 228 -10.77 0.67 -16.09
CA GLN A 228 -11.46 -0.04 -15.02
C GLN A 228 -10.62 -0.14 -13.75
N MET A 229 -9.32 -0.45 -13.90
CA MET A 229 -8.37 -0.48 -12.78
C MET A 229 -8.32 0.87 -12.07
N VAL A 230 -8.16 1.94 -12.83
CA VAL A 230 -8.08 3.31 -12.29
C VAL A 230 -9.38 3.72 -11.62
N THR A 231 -10.54 3.36 -12.18
CA THR A 231 -11.84 3.66 -11.59
C THR A 231 -12.04 2.95 -10.25
N MET A 232 -11.62 1.68 -10.15
CA MET A 232 -11.65 0.96 -8.86
C MET A 232 -10.71 1.60 -7.85
N LEU A 233 -9.52 2.04 -8.27
CA LEU A 233 -8.55 2.70 -7.40
C LEU A 233 -9.04 4.08 -6.95
N TYR A 234 -9.68 4.84 -7.84
CA TYR A 234 -10.34 6.11 -7.54
C TYR A 234 -11.45 5.94 -6.49
N GLY A 235 -12.32 4.95 -6.67
CA GLY A 235 -13.33 4.60 -5.67
C GLY A 235 -12.73 4.22 -4.33
N TYR A 236 -11.58 3.51 -4.33
CA TYR A 236 -10.85 3.17 -3.12
C TYR A 236 -10.28 4.40 -2.41
N ALA A 237 -9.59 5.27 -3.14
CA ALA A 237 -8.97 6.49 -2.59
C ALA A 237 -10.03 7.49 -2.11
N GLY A 238 -11.14 7.65 -2.83
CA GLY A 238 -12.24 8.57 -2.49
C GLY A 238 -12.97 8.25 -1.18
N ARG A 239 -12.72 7.09 -0.58
CA ARG A 239 -13.27 6.74 0.74
C ARG A 239 -12.69 7.58 1.89
N THR A 240 -11.49 8.09 1.73
CA THR A 240 -10.76 8.82 2.78
C THR A 240 -10.50 10.27 2.43
N GLU A 241 -10.57 10.62 1.16
CA GLU A 241 -10.24 11.96 0.66
C GLU A 241 -11.25 12.42 -0.41
N GLN A 242 -11.48 13.72 -0.48
CA GLN A 242 -12.17 14.31 -1.62
C GLN A 242 -11.18 14.39 -2.78
N LEU A 243 -11.38 13.56 -3.78
CA LEU A 243 -10.53 13.50 -4.96
C LEU A 243 -10.99 14.52 -5.99
N SER A 244 -10.06 15.11 -6.71
CA SER A 244 -10.32 15.95 -7.85
C SER A 244 -9.27 15.71 -8.92
N GLY A 245 -9.73 15.52 -10.16
CA GLY A 245 -8.87 15.48 -11.34
C GLY A 245 -9.07 16.73 -12.18
N SER A 246 -8.05 17.15 -12.89
CA SER A 246 -8.19 18.18 -13.90
C SER A 246 -8.45 17.53 -15.26
N ASP A 247 -9.58 17.83 -15.90
CA ASP A 247 -9.88 17.37 -17.28
C ASP A 247 -8.76 17.72 -18.26
N GLY A 248 -8.04 18.80 -18.00
CA GLY A 248 -6.85 19.19 -18.75
C GLY A 248 -5.69 18.19 -18.67
N ALA A 249 -5.65 17.33 -17.67
CA ALA A 249 -4.61 16.32 -17.53
C ALA A 249 -4.63 15.29 -18.66
N LEU A 250 -5.80 15.02 -19.23
CA LEU A 250 -5.95 14.10 -20.37
C LEU A 250 -5.61 14.73 -21.71
N ALA A 251 -5.54 16.06 -21.81
CA ALA A 251 -5.39 16.79 -23.06
C ALA A 251 -4.07 16.50 -23.79
N SER A 252 -3.04 16.04 -23.07
CA SER A 252 -1.75 15.64 -23.65
C SER A 252 -1.80 14.31 -24.40
N TYR A 253 -2.86 13.52 -24.23
CA TYR A 253 -2.98 12.21 -24.84
C TYR A 253 -3.88 12.24 -26.07
N GLN A 254 -3.38 11.72 -27.20
CA GLN A 254 -4.10 11.72 -28.48
C GLN A 254 -5.35 10.83 -28.46
N ASP A 255 -5.32 9.81 -27.62
CA ASP A 255 -6.41 8.83 -27.45
C ASP A 255 -7.34 9.14 -26.26
N GLN A 256 -7.31 10.38 -25.73
CA GLN A 256 -8.19 10.80 -24.64
C GLN A 256 -9.68 10.59 -24.93
N ALA A 257 -10.10 10.66 -26.20
CA ALA A 257 -11.48 10.40 -26.63
C ALA A 257 -11.90 8.93 -26.49
N SER A 258 -10.93 8.01 -26.30
CA SER A 258 -11.19 6.58 -26.05
C SER A 258 -11.46 6.28 -24.58
N VAL A 259 -11.29 7.26 -23.68
CA VAL A 259 -11.67 7.12 -22.26
C VAL A 259 -13.20 7.13 -22.19
N SER A 260 -13.76 6.10 -21.57
CA SER A 260 -15.21 6.03 -21.34
C SER A 260 -15.68 7.16 -20.42
N ASP A 261 -16.88 7.68 -20.65
CA ASP A 261 -17.43 8.80 -19.88
C ASP A 261 -17.44 8.51 -18.37
N TRP A 262 -17.79 7.28 -17.98
CA TRP A 262 -17.81 6.86 -16.59
C TRP A 262 -16.42 6.77 -15.93
N ALA A 263 -15.36 6.67 -16.71
CA ALA A 263 -13.97 6.57 -16.22
C ALA A 263 -13.22 7.92 -16.27
N ARG A 264 -13.80 8.94 -16.92
CA ARG A 264 -13.10 10.17 -17.26
C ARG A 264 -12.55 10.91 -16.05
N GLU A 265 -13.34 11.05 -14.99
CA GLU A 265 -12.91 11.71 -13.76
C GLU A 265 -11.78 10.94 -13.06
N ALA A 266 -11.92 9.62 -12.94
CA ALA A 266 -10.92 8.75 -12.35
C ALA A 266 -9.59 8.79 -13.13
N MET A 267 -9.66 8.74 -14.46
CA MET A 267 -8.49 8.82 -15.34
C MET A 267 -7.82 10.17 -15.26
N ALA A 268 -8.58 11.27 -15.22
CA ALA A 268 -8.03 12.63 -15.05
C ALA A 268 -7.32 12.79 -13.70
N TRP A 269 -7.93 12.27 -12.62
CA TRP A 269 -7.29 12.22 -11.31
C TRP A 269 -5.98 11.43 -11.34
N ALA A 270 -6.01 10.21 -11.85
CA ALA A 270 -4.84 9.33 -11.82
C ALA A 270 -3.67 9.85 -12.66
N VAL A 271 -3.94 10.54 -13.77
CA VAL A 271 -2.92 11.21 -14.59
C VAL A 271 -2.39 12.45 -13.87
N SER A 272 -3.26 13.29 -13.31
CA SER A 272 -2.85 14.54 -12.63
C SER A 272 -2.02 14.31 -11.38
N THR A 273 -2.26 13.19 -10.71
CA THR A 273 -1.51 12.78 -9.50
C THR A 273 -0.31 11.86 -9.80
N GLY A 274 -0.15 11.41 -11.05
CA GLY A 274 0.95 10.52 -11.44
C GLY A 274 0.74 9.05 -11.03
N VAL A 275 -0.45 8.67 -10.57
CA VAL A 275 -0.80 7.25 -10.28
C VAL A 275 -0.72 6.41 -11.54
N ILE A 276 -1.09 7.00 -12.67
CA ILE A 276 -0.96 6.35 -13.97
C ILE A 276 -0.26 7.28 -14.96
N THR A 277 0.58 6.69 -15.79
CA THR A 277 1.19 7.37 -16.93
C THR A 277 0.73 6.73 -18.23
N GLY A 278 0.94 7.39 -19.35
CA GLY A 278 0.69 6.81 -20.67
C GLY A 278 1.57 5.57 -20.93
N THR A 279 1.14 4.74 -21.85
CA THR A 279 1.98 3.68 -22.44
C THR A 279 3.05 4.27 -23.36
N SER A 280 2.87 5.53 -23.76
CA SER A 280 3.87 6.39 -24.40
C SER A 280 3.65 7.84 -23.95
N THR A 281 4.46 8.76 -24.43
CA THR A 281 4.30 10.20 -24.15
C THR A 281 2.98 10.79 -24.66
N THR A 282 2.32 10.14 -25.61
CA THR A 282 1.10 10.64 -26.25
C THR A 282 -0.07 9.66 -26.22
N THR A 283 0.10 8.44 -25.67
CA THR A 283 -0.90 7.38 -25.66
C THR A 283 -1.19 6.91 -24.24
N LEU A 284 -2.44 7.04 -23.80
CA LEU A 284 -2.90 6.62 -22.48
C LEU A 284 -3.35 5.14 -22.45
N ALA A 285 -3.90 4.67 -23.57
CA ALA A 285 -4.41 3.32 -23.79
C ALA A 285 -5.46 2.87 -22.75
N PRO A 286 -6.59 3.59 -22.55
CA PRO A 286 -7.54 3.31 -21.47
C PRO A 286 -8.18 1.92 -21.60
N GLN A 287 -8.40 1.43 -22.81
CA GLN A 287 -9.03 0.14 -23.10
C GLN A 287 -8.04 -1.05 -23.10
N LYS A 288 -6.74 -0.77 -22.99
CA LYS A 288 -5.73 -1.84 -22.92
C LYS A 288 -5.92 -2.67 -21.65
N ILE A 289 -5.84 -3.98 -21.76
CA ILE A 289 -5.86 -4.90 -20.63
C ILE A 289 -4.56 -4.70 -19.80
N GLY A 290 -4.72 -4.53 -18.51
CA GLY A 290 -3.61 -4.40 -17.58
C GLY A 290 -2.92 -5.75 -17.30
N THR A 291 -1.60 -5.75 -17.32
CA THR A 291 -0.79 -6.91 -16.90
C THR A 291 -0.48 -6.83 -15.41
N ARG A 292 -0.04 -7.95 -14.82
CA ARG A 292 0.35 -8.01 -13.42
C ARG A 292 1.49 -7.04 -13.09
N ALA A 293 2.45 -6.87 -14.00
CA ALA A 293 3.54 -5.90 -13.87
C ALA A 293 3.03 -4.45 -13.88
N GLU A 294 2.11 -4.12 -14.79
CA GLU A 294 1.50 -2.79 -14.85
C GLU A 294 0.69 -2.48 -13.59
N VAL A 295 -0.08 -3.45 -13.09
CA VAL A 295 -0.83 -3.29 -11.85
C VAL A 295 0.10 -3.10 -10.65
N ALA A 296 1.19 -3.87 -10.54
CA ALA A 296 2.19 -3.68 -9.50
C ALA A 296 2.78 -2.27 -9.51
N THR A 297 3.05 -1.74 -10.70
CA THR A 297 3.61 -0.38 -10.87
C THR A 297 2.60 0.70 -10.48
N VAL A 298 1.34 0.57 -10.89
CA VAL A 298 0.27 1.50 -10.50
C VAL A 298 0.04 1.48 -8.98
N LEU A 299 0.05 0.31 -8.35
CA LEU A 299 -0.07 0.19 -6.89
C LEU A 299 1.09 0.86 -6.15
N MET A 300 2.32 0.66 -6.62
CA MET A 300 3.48 1.32 -6.05
C MET A 300 3.36 2.84 -6.16
N GLN A 301 3.05 3.36 -7.35
CA GLN A 301 2.85 4.79 -7.60
C GLN A 301 1.72 5.38 -6.75
N PHE A 302 0.61 4.65 -6.60
CA PHE A 302 -0.50 5.05 -5.74
C PHE A 302 -0.12 5.14 -4.26
N CYS A 303 0.62 4.18 -3.75
CA CYS A 303 1.04 4.16 -2.35
C CYS A 303 2.17 5.16 -2.04
N GLU A 304 2.89 5.64 -3.05
CA GLU A 304 3.99 6.63 -2.90
C GLU A 304 3.51 8.09 -2.87
N GLN A 305 2.22 8.36 -3.12
CA GLN A 305 1.61 9.70 -3.02
C GLN A 305 1.33 10.09 -1.58
#